data_303061ae17f23d582ae38fa4bbe122a4
#
_entry.id   303061ae17f23d582ae38fa4bbe122a4
#
_cell.length_a   1.000
_cell.length_b   1.000
_cell.length_c   1.000
_cell.angle_alpha   90.00
_cell.angle_beta   90.00
_cell.angle_gamma   90.00
#
_symmetry.space_group_name_H-M   'P 1'
#
loop_
_entity.id
_entity.type
_entity.pdbx_description
1 polymer ?
#
loop_
_entity_poly.entity_id
_entity_poly.type
_entity_poly.pdbx_seq_one_letter_code
_entity_poly.pdbx_strand_id
1 'polypeptide(L)'
;GHAVWCARRLIGNEPFAVILPDDVIAAEKPCLQQMVEAYEETGGNMVAAMEVPAAKASSYGVLDINEDMGSMVSVNGMVEKPEPGTEPSNLAVIGRYILSPHVLKNLNKIKSGAGGEIQLTDAIAQEIGTERGVYGYRFRGQRFDCGSKSGFLQATVAFGLSRDDLRDDLHAYLTDLMATEKAAQ
;
A
#
# COMPACT_ATOMS: atom_id res chain seq x y z
N GLY A 1 3.32 8.65 9.46
CA GLY A 1 4.48 8.30 10.32
C GLY A 1 4.19 8.51 11.80
N HIS A 2 3.64 9.66 12.20
CA HIS A 2 3.39 9.98 13.61
C HIS A 2 2.51 8.94 14.33
N ALA A 3 1.42 8.49 13.71
CA ALA A 3 0.54 7.46 14.29
C ALA A 3 1.29 6.15 14.56
N VAL A 4 2.14 5.73 13.62
CA VAL A 4 3.00 4.53 13.79
C VAL A 4 3.99 4.74 14.94
N TRP A 5 4.61 5.91 15.03
CA TRP A 5 5.52 6.24 16.13
C TRP A 5 4.83 6.22 17.50
N CYS A 6 3.56 6.63 17.59
CA CYS A 6 2.80 6.57 18.84
C CYS A 6 2.66 5.13 19.37
N ALA A 7 2.61 4.12 18.50
CA ALA A 7 2.50 2.71 18.87
C ALA A 7 3.84 2.08 19.32
N ARG A 8 4.98 2.77 19.22
CA ARG A 8 6.33 2.23 19.45
C ARG A 8 6.53 1.49 20.76
N ARG A 9 5.83 1.92 21.85
CA ARG A 9 5.95 1.28 23.17
C ARG A 9 5.25 -0.08 23.23
N LEU A 10 4.22 -0.26 22.40
CA LEU A 10 3.49 -1.53 22.28
C LEU A 10 4.21 -2.49 21.34
N ILE A 11 4.79 -1.98 20.26
CA ILE A 11 5.56 -2.76 19.27
C ILE A 11 6.87 -3.27 19.88
N GLY A 12 7.54 -2.47 20.68
CA GLY A 12 8.82 -2.85 21.27
C GLY A 12 9.96 -2.93 20.25
N ASN A 13 10.68 -4.05 20.23
CA ASN A 13 11.86 -4.24 19.38
C ASN A 13 11.72 -5.41 18.42
N GLU A 14 10.52 -5.66 17.95
CA GLU A 14 10.20 -6.72 16.99
C GLU A 14 9.78 -6.14 15.62
N PRO A 15 9.97 -6.89 14.52
CA PRO A 15 9.36 -6.55 13.25
C PRO A 15 7.84 -6.46 13.39
N PHE A 16 7.24 -5.53 12.68
CA PHE A 16 5.81 -5.27 12.78
C PHE A 16 5.19 -4.94 11.43
N ALA A 17 3.91 -5.25 11.30
CA ALA A 17 3.12 -4.87 10.14
C ALA A 17 2.39 -3.54 10.38
N VAL A 18 2.31 -2.72 9.33
CA VAL A 18 1.43 -1.55 9.27
C VAL A 18 0.40 -1.78 8.17
N ILE A 19 -0.87 -1.56 8.52
CA ILE A 19 -2.02 -1.70 7.62
C ILE A 19 -2.78 -0.37 7.65
N LEU A 20 -2.79 0.34 6.54
CA LEU A 20 -3.64 1.51 6.38
C LEU A 20 -5.07 1.05 6.10
N PRO A 21 -6.07 1.54 6.86
CA PRO A 21 -7.43 1.00 6.79
C PRO A 21 -8.19 1.36 5.51
N ASP A 22 -7.75 2.38 4.81
CA ASP A 22 -8.34 2.86 3.56
C ASP A 22 -7.82 2.14 2.31
N ASP A 23 -6.70 1.41 2.42
CA ASP A 23 -6.20 0.54 1.35
C ASP A 23 -6.75 -0.88 1.53
N VAL A 24 -7.90 -1.18 0.93
CA VAL A 24 -8.51 -2.51 1.00
C VAL A 24 -8.08 -3.36 -0.19
N ILE A 25 -7.65 -4.59 0.06
CA ILE A 25 -7.14 -5.48 -0.99
C ILE A 25 -7.93 -6.79 -0.97
N ALA A 26 -8.59 -7.07 -2.11
CA ALA A 26 -9.21 -8.36 -2.36
C ALA A 26 -8.20 -9.27 -3.07
N ALA A 27 -7.93 -10.44 -2.52
CA ALA A 27 -7.02 -11.42 -3.07
C ALA A 27 -7.37 -12.82 -2.54
N GLU A 28 -7.08 -13.85 -3.32
CA GLU A 28 -7.22 -15.25 -2.90
C GLU A 28 -6.29 -15.51 -1.69
N LYS A 29 -5.01 -15.16 -1.82
CA LYS A 29 -4.05 -15.16 -0.72
C LYS A 29 -3.92 -13.73 -0.19
N PRO A 30 -4.23 -13.45 1.08
CA PRO A 30 -4.17 -12.11 1.64
C PRO A 30 -2.82 -11.41 1.36
N CYS A 31 -2.86 -10.14 0.98
CA CYS A 31 -1.66 -9.38 0.62
C CYS A 31 -0.58 -9.44 1.71
N LEU A 32 -0.95 -9.26 2.97
CA LEU A 32 0.01 -9.33 4.07
C LEU A 32 0.64 -10.73 4.21
N GLN A 33 -0.11 -11.80 3.95
CA GLN A 33 0.44 -13.16 3.95
C GLN A 33 1.47 -13.35 2.83
N GLN A 34 1.19 -12.83 1.63
CA GLN A 34 2.16 -12.85 0.53
C GLN A 34 3.45 -12.11 0.92
N MET A 35 3.31 -10.96 1.58
CA MET A 35 4.45 -10.16 2.05
C MET A 35 5.24 -10.85 3.16
N VAL A 36 4.58 -11.55 4.09
CA VAL A 36 5.26 -12.30 5.17
C VAL A 36 6.15 -13.38 4.59
N GLU A 37 5.66 -14.13 3.60
CA GLU A 37 6.46 -15.17 2.94
C GLU A 37 7.71 -14.58 2.26
N ALA A 38 7.55 -13.45 1.55
CA ALA A 38 8.69 -12.76 0.95
C ALA A 38 9.64 -12.13 2.00
N TYR A 39 9.09 -11.67 3.12
CA TYR A 39 9.88 -11.16 4.24
C TYR A 39 10.73 -12.25 4.90
N GLU A 40 10.22 -13.46 5.04
CA GLU A 40 10.96 -14.60 5.59
C GLU A 40 12.19 -14.96 4.74
N GLU A 41 12.15 -14.68 3.45
CA GLU A 41 13.28 -14.89 2.54
C GLU A 41 14.33 -13.77 2.63
N THR A 42 13.93 -12.53 2.87
CA THR A 42 14.83 -11.36 2.78
C THR A 42 15.24 -10.80 4.13
N GLY A 43 14.38 -10.86 5.13
CA GLY A 43 14.55 -10.21 6.44
C GLY A 43 14.58 -8.67 6.39
N GLY A 44 14.34 -8.07 5.23
CA GLY A 44 14.41 -6.64 4.99
C GLY A 44 13.08 -5.90 5.20
N ASN A 45 13.11 -4.57 5.28
CA ASN A 45 11.88 -3.78 5.32
C ASN A 45 11.13 -3.95 4.01
N MET A 46 9.82 -4.17 4.08
CA MET A 46 9.01 -4.47 2.90
C MET A 46 7.80 -3.54 2.81
N VAL A 47 7.56 -3.02 1.64
CA VAL A 47 6.37 -2.22 1.32
C VAL A 47 5.59 -2.90 0.20
N ALA A 48 4.27 -2.97 0.32
CA ALA A 48 3.44 -3.39 -0.80
C ALA A 48 3.51 -2.35 -1.91
N ALA A 49 3.63 -2.80 -3.14
CA ALA A 49 3.76 -1.94 -4.30
C ALA A 49 2.86 -2.41 -5.45
N MET A 50 2.37 -1.47 -6.23
CA MET A 50 1.64 -1.74 -7.48
C MET A 50 1.97 -0.71 -8.53
N GLU A 51 1.93 -1.12 -9.78
CA GLU A 51 2.05 -0.18 -10.89
C GLU A 51 0.77 0.67 -11.00
N VAL A 52 0.96 1.97 -11.15
CA VAL A 52 -0.11 2.93 -11.36
C VAL A 52 0.09 3.67 -12.68
N PRO A 53 -0.98 4.18 -13.31
CA PRO A 53 -0.82 5.09 -14.44
C PRO A 53 0.10 6.26 -14.08
N ALA A 54 1.04 6.63 -14.94
CA ALA A 54 2.02 7.70 -14.70
C ALA A 54 1.36 9.00 -14.20
N ALA A 55 0.20 9.37 -14.76
CA ALA A 55 -0.55 10.56 -14.33
C ALA A 55 -1.06 10.51 -12.87
N LYS A 56 -1.00 9.35 -12.21
CA LYS A 56 -1.42 9.17 -10.82
C LYS A 56 -0.24 8.94 -9.87
N ALA A 57 0.97 8.70 -10.38
CA ALA A 57 2.14 8.36 -9.57
C ALA A 57 2.45 9.44 -8.53
N SER A 58 2.33 10.72 -8.90
CA SER A 58 2.53 11.86 -7.98
C SER A 58 1.56 11.94 -6.80
N SER A 59 0.52 11.10 -6.75
CA SER A 59 -0.40 11.01 -5.61
C SER A 59 0.06 10.03 -4.54
N TYR A 60 1.14 9.28 -4.77
CA TYR A 60 1.63 8.19 -3.93
C TYR A 60 3.10 8.42 -3.52
N GLY A 61 3.56 7.67 -2.54
CA GLY A 61 4.98 7.36 -2.42
C GLY A 61 5.41 6.49 -3.61
N VAL A 62 6.51 6.81 -4.25
CA VAL A 62 7.00 6.11 -5.45
C VAL A 62 8.37 5.53 -5.18
N LEU A 63 8.60 4.30 -5.62
CA LEU A 63 9.87 3.60 -5.45
C LEU A 63 10.83 3.94 -6.59
N ASP A 64 12.09 4.20 -6.23
CA ASP A 64 13.22 4.20 -7.15
C ASP A 64 13.83 2.79 -7.14
N ILE A 65 13.68 2.08 -8.25
CA ILE A 65 14.01 0.64 -8.37
C ILE A 65 15.50 0.50 -8.62
N ASN A 66 16.18 -0.31 -7.80
CA ASN A 66 17.56 -0.73 -8.02
C ASN A 66 17.62 -2.00 -8.88
N GLU A 67 16.97 -3.07 -8.43
CA GLU A 67 16.93 -4.35 -9.11
C GLU A 67 15.52 -4.90 -9.13
N ASP A 68 15.08 -5.37 -10.28
CA ASP A 68 13.78 -6.00 -10.48
C ASP A 68 13.94 -7.52 -10.44
N MET A 69 13.35 -8.15 -9.43
CA MET A 69 13.36 -9.60 -9.21
C MET A 69 11.98 -10.22 -9.48
N GLY A 70 11.14 -9.57 -10.27
CA GLY A 70 9.79 -10.03 -10.61
C GLY A 70 8.74 -9.58 -9.58
N SER A 71 8.30 -10.45 -8.67
CA SER A 71 7.35 -10.07 -7.63
C SER A 71 7.94 -9.12 -6.58
N MET A 72 9.25 -9.00 -6.54
CA MET A 72 9.97 -8.18 -5.58
C MET A 72 10.94 -7.25 -6.32
N VAL A 73 11.16 -6.06 -5.77
CA VAL A 73 12.19 -5.13 -6.23
C VAL A 73 13.04 -4.67 -5.05
N SER A 74 14.34 -4.56 -5.21
CA SER A 74 15.16 -3.80 -4.28
C SER A 74 15.10 -2.31 -4.63
N VAL A 75 15.29 -1.44 -3.64
CA VAL A 75 14.97 -0.03 -3.75
C VAL A 75 16.21 0.83 -3.49
N ASN A 76 16.50 1.79 -4.38
CA ASN A 76 17.53 2.82 -4.22
C ASN A 76 17.01 4.06 -3.50
N GLY A 77 15.71 4.34 -3.61
CA GLY A 77 15.09 5.54 -3.09
C GLY A 77 13.57 5.41 -3.00
N MET A 78 12.99 6.28 -2.21
CA MET A 78 11.54 6.46 -2.10
C MET A 78 11.23 7.94 -2.06
N VAL A 79 10.27 8.39 -2.85
CA VAL A 79 9.85 9.80 -2.91
C VAL A 79 8.36 9.88 -2.59
N GLU A 80 8.02 10.60 -1.53
CA GLU A 80 6.63 10.84 -1.16
C GLU A 80 6.05 11.94 -2.03
N LYS A 81 5.00 11.62 -2.79
CA LYS A 81 4.25 12.55 -3.66
C LYS A 81 5.20 13.43 -4.51
N PRO A 82 5.97 12.82 -5.41
CA PRO A 82 6.90 13.56 -6.27
C PRO A 82 6.16 14.61 -7.11
N GLU A 83 6.86 15.65 -7.50
CA GLU A 83 6.33 16.61 -8.47
C GLU A 83 6.00 15.90 -9.79
N PRO A 84 4.86 16.21 -10.44
CA PRO A 84 4.49 15.57 -11.68
C PRO A 84 5.59 15.62 -12.75
N GLY A 85 5.97 14.47 -13.27
CA GLY A 85 7.05 14.31 -14.26
C GLY A 85 8.45 14.12 -13.67
N THR A 86 8.57 14.05 -12.33
CA THR A 86 9.85 13.75 -11.65
C THR A 86 9.83 12.39 -10.95
N GLU A 87 8.78 11.62 -11.14
CA GLU A 87 8.61 10.31 -10.52
C GLU A 87 9.73 9.36 -10.98
N PRO A 88 10.45 8.69 -10.06
CA PRO A 88 11.53 7.77 -10.42
C PRO A 88 11.01 6.51 -11.13
N SER A 89 9.75 6.17 -10.93
CA SER A 89 9.06 5.05 -11.58
C SER A 89 7.54 5.25 -11.52
N ASN A 90 6.78 4.26 -11.99
CA ASN A 90 5.34 4.15 -11.78
C ASN A 90 4.95 3.13 -10.70
N LEU A 91 5.92 2.63 -9.93
CA LEU A 91 5.70 1.66 -8.87
C LEU A 91 5.37 2.37 -7.56
N ALA A 92 4.07 2.45 -7.26
CA ALA A 92 3.51 3.16 -6.12
C ALA A 92 3.48 2.30 -4.85
N VAL A 93 3.77 2.91 -3.72
CA VAL A 93 3.66 2.30 -2.40
C VAL A 93 2.20 2.25 -1.98
N ILE A 94 1.78 1.09 -1.50
CA ILE A 94 0.42 0.82 -1.04
C ILE A 94 0.46 0.59 0.48
N GLY A 95 -0.63 0.91 1.16
CA GLY A 95 -0.74 0.94 2.62
C GLY A 95 -0.60 -0.39 3.35
N ARG A 96 0.39 -1.20 2.98
CA ARG A 96 0.80 -2.45 3.64
C ARG A 96 2.31 -2.49 3.77
N TYR A 97 2.78 -2.70 4.99
CA TYR A 97 4.20 -2.66 5.29
C TYR A 97 4.57 -3.78 6.27
N ILE A 98 5.79 -4.31 6.15
CA ILE A 98 6.46 -5.10 7.19
C ILE A 98 7.77 -4.38 7.47
N LEU A 99 7.93 -3.89 8.69
CA LEU A 99 8.98 -2.95 9.05
C LEU A 99 9.79 -3.46 10.25
N SER A 100 11.07 -3.19 10.22
CA SER A 100 11.95 -3.40 11.37
C SER A 100 11.72 -2.32 12.45
N PRO A 101 12.04 -2.59 13.71
CA PRO A 101 11.93 -1.59 14.77
C PRO A 101 12.87 -0.39 14.59
N HIS A 102 13.84 -0.45 13.67
CA HIS A 102 14.71 0.68 13.34
C HIS A 102 13.94 1.83 12.70
N VAL A 103 12.90 1.52 11.92
CA VAL A 103 12.01 2.54 11.35
C VAL A 103 11.37 3.40 12.46
N LEU A 104 11.02 2.81 13.61
CA LEU A 104 10.52 3.58 14.77
C LEU A 104 11.58 4.54 15.34
N LYS A 105 12.87 4.13 15.33
CA LYS A 105 13.97 4.99 15.75
C LYS A 105 14.18 6.14 14.77
N ASN A 106 14.02 5.87 13.48
CA ASN A 106 14.10 6.87 12.41
C ASN A 106 12.97 7.89 12.54
N LEU A 107 11.72 7.43 12.74
CA LEU A 107 10.56 8.29 12.98
C LEU A 107 10.76 9.27 14.15
N ASN A 108 11.51 8.86 15.19
CA ASN A 108 11.81 9.73 16.33
C ASN A 108 12.77 10.89 15.98
N LYS A 109 13.54 10.77 14.90
CA LYS A 109 14.57 11.75 14.48
C LYS A 109 14.08 12.67 13.37
N ILE A 110 13.07 12.24 12.62
CA ILE A 110 12.55 12.96 11.46
C ILE A 110 11.78 14.20 11.93
N LYS A 111 12.13 15.33 11.36
CA LYS A 111 11.33 16.56 11.45
C LYS A 111 10.22 16.51 10.42
N SER A 112 9.20 17.36 10.55
CA SER A 112 8.10 17.46 9.58
C SER A 112 8.63 17.56 8.14
N GLY A 113 8.15 16.66 7.29
CA GLY A 113 8.44 16.58 5.87
C GLY A 113 7.35 17.24 5.01
N ALA A 114 7.03 16.65 3.88
CA ALA A 114 5.99 17.11 2.96
C ALA A 114 4.65 17.29 3.71
N GLY A 115 3.99 18.43 3.49
CA GLY A 115 2.74 18.79 4.15
C GLY A 115 2.84 19.11 5.65
N GLY A 116 4.03 19.23 6.23
CA GLY A 116 4.23 19.49 7.66
C GLY A 116 4.07 18.24 8.54
N GLU A 117 3.94 17.07 7.94
CA GLU A 117 3.73 15.78 8.62
C GLU A 117 5.03 14.97 8.74
N ILE A 118 5.09 14.07 9.73
CA ILE A 118 6.15 13.05 9.81
C ILE A 118 5.77 11.92 8.87
N GLN A 119 6.47 11.85 7.74
CA GLN A 119 6.18 10.84 6.72
C GLN A 119 6.79 9.48 7.09
N LEU A 120 5.99 8.41 6.91
CA LEU A 120 6.46 7.03 7.11
C LEU A 120 7.47 6.66 6.03
N THR A 121 7.25 7.12 4.80
CA THR A 121 8.11 6.91 3.63
C THR A 121 9.54 7.41 3.90
N ASP A 122 9.69 8.61 4.50
CA ASP A 122 11.00 9.17 4.83
C ASP A 122 11.75 8.34 5.88
N ALA A 123 11.02 7.75 6.84
CA ALA A 123 11.62 6.91 7.85
C ALA A 123 12.07 5.55 7.30
N ILE A 124 11.31 4.99 6.36
CA ILE A 124 11.65 3.75 5.66
C ILE A 124 12.84 4.01 4.74
N ALA A 125 12.88 5.14 4.04
CA ALA A 125 13.98 5.49 3.15
C ALA A 125 15.35 5.52 3.86
N GLN A 126 15.40 5.82 5.16
CA GLN A 126 16.64 5.75 5.94
C GLN A 126 17.20 4.33 6.14
N GLU A 127 16.40 3.30 5.87
CA GLU A 127 16.86 1.91 5.91
C GLU A 127 17.43 1.44 4.55
N ILE A 128 17.31 2.25 3.50
CA ILE A 128 17.92 1.97 2.18
C ILE A 128 19.45 2.01 2.33
N GLY A 129 20.13 1.03 1.77
CA GLY A 129 21.58 0.88 1.89
C GLY A 129 22.09 0.33 3.22
N THR A 130 21.21 0.03 4.17
CA THR A 130 21.57 -0.75 5.36
C THR A 130 21.59 -2.25 5.04
N GLU A 131 22.12 -3.08 5.96
CA GLU A 131 22.13 -4.55 5.79
C GLU A 131 20.73 -5.14 5.58
N ARG A 132 19.69 -4.50 6.12
CA ARG A 132 18.30 -4.95 5.95
C ARG A 132 17.70 -4.53 4.62
N GLY A 133 18.07 -3.37 4.11
CA GLY A 133 17.51 -2.81 2.90
C GLY A 133 16.00 -2.51 2.97
N VAL A 134 15.49 -2.11 1.81
CA VAL A 134 14.06 -1.89 1.57
C VAL A 134 13.67 -2.57 0.28
N TYR A 135 12.55 -3.28 0.31
CA TYR A 135 12.01 -4.02 -0.82
C TYR A 135 10.57 -3.59 -1.11
N GLY A 136 10.27 -3.38 -2.39
CA GLY A 136 8.89 -3.28 -2.87
C GLY A 136 8.37 -4.65 -3.26
N TYR A 137 7.18 -5.03 -2.79
CA TYR A 137 6.54 -6.29 -3.13
C TYR A 137 5.31 -6.07 -4.00
N ARG A 138 5.34 -6.54 -5.24
CA ARG A 138 4.18 -6.53 -6.16
C ARG A 138 3.21 -7.64 -5.76
N PHE A 139 2.24 -7.30 -4.93
CA PHE A 139 1.22 -8.26 -4.47
C PHE A 139 0.26 -8.64 -5.60
N ARG A 140 -0.30 -9.83 -5.49
CA ARG A 140 -1.42 -10.29 -6.34
C ARG A 140 -2.73 -9.99 -5.64
N GLY A 141 -3.64 -9.30 -6.34
CA GLY A 141 -4.93 -8.93 -5.81
C GLY A 141 -5.44 -7.62 -6.41
N GLN A 142 -6.66 -7.26 -6.08
CA GLN A 142 -7.29 -6.01 -6.49
C GLN A 142 -7.32 -5.05 -5.30
N ARG A 143 -6.69 -3.88 -5.49
CA ARG A 143 -6.72 -2.79 -4.50
C ARG A 143 -7.93 -1.91 -4.71
N PHE A 144 -8.55 -1.50 -3.61
CA PHE A 144 -9.58 -0.47 -3.55
C PHE A 144 -9.09 0.65 -2.63
N ASP A 145 -9.12 1.88 -3.15
CA ASP A 145 -8.80 3.10 -2.39
C ASP A 145 -10.08 3.59 -1.69
N CYS A 146 -10.33 3.07 -0.49
CA CYS A 146 -11.50 3.45 0.31
C CYS A 146 -11.37 4.85 0.94
N GLY A 147 -10.25 5.53 0.82
CA GLY A 147 -10.12 6.96 1.11
C GLY A 147 -10.91 7.84 0.13
N SER A 148 -11.19 7.34 -1.08
CA SER A 148 -12.09 7.97 -2.04
C SER A 148 -13.50 7.40 -1.96
N LYS A 149 -14.53 8.26 -2.17
CA LYS A 149 -15.94 7.82 -2.20
C LYS A 149 -16.19 6.74 -3.25
N SER A 150 -15.60 6.89 -4.43
CA SER A 150 -15.72 5.93 -5.53
C SER A 150 -15.09 4.58 -5.17
N GLY A 151 -13.86 4.59 -4.64
CA GLY A 151 -13.17 3.36 -4.25
C GLY A 151 -13.88 2.62 -3.11
N PHE A 152 -14.44 3.35 -2.14
CA PHE A 152 -15.26 2.77 -1.08
C PHE A 152 -16.50 2.04 -1.63
N LEU A 153 -17.23 2.66 -2.58
CA LEU A 153 -18.40 2.03 -3.22
C LEU A 153 -17.97 0.82 -4.07
N GLN A 154 -16.88 0.92 -4.82
CA GLN A 154 -16.34 -0.19 -5.58
C GLN A 154 -15.96 -1.38 -4.69
N ALA A 155 -15.28 -1.12 -3.57
CA ALA A 155 -14.95 -2.13 -2.57
C ALA A 155 -16.22 -2.80 -2.01
N THR A 156 -17.21 -2.00 -1.63
CA THR A 156 -18.48 -2.50 -1.08
C THR A 156 -19.17 -3.47 -2.05
N VAL A 157 -19.27 -3.09 -3.31
CA VAL A 157 -19.88 -3.95 -4.35
C VAL A 157 -19.04 -5.21 -4.58
N ALA A 158 -17.73 -5.08 -4.74
CA ALA A 158 -16.85 -6.22 -5.01
C ALA A 158 -16.86 -7.24 -3.87
N PHE A 159 -16.76 -6.78 -2.63
CA PHE A 159 -16.83 -7.67 -1.46
C PHE A 159 -18.24 -8.24 -1.24
N GLY A 160 -19.30 -7.50 -1.53
CA GLY A 160 -20.66 -8.02 -1.50
C GLY A 160 -20.86 -9.16 -2.49
N LEU A 161 -20.39 -8.99 -3.72
CA LEU A 161 -20.46 -10.02 -4.77
C LEU A 161 -19.56 -11.23 -4.51
N SER A 162 -18.53 -11.09 -3.68
CA SER A 162 -17.64 -12.21 -3.30
C SER A 162 -18.21 -13.09 -2.18
N ARG A 163 -19.26 -12.66 -1.50
CA ARG A 163 -19.90 -13.38 -0.41
C ARG A 163 -21.05 -14.22 -0.92
N ASP A 164 -21.07 -15.51 -0.58
CA ASP A 164 -22.12 -16.44 -1.04
C ASP A 164 -23.51 -16.07 -0.52
N ASP A 165 -23.58 -15.53 0.71
CA ASP A 165 -24.84 -15.12 1.35
C ASP A 165 -25.43 -13.80 0.81
N LEU A 166 -24.69 -13.03 0.02
CA LEU A 166 -25.11 -11.72 -0.51
C LEU A 166 -25.09 -11.66 -2.05
N ARG A 167 -24.33 -12.53 -2.69
CA ARG A 167 -24.03 -12.47 -4.12
C ARG A 167 -25.28 -12.37 -5.00
N ASP A 168 -26.21 -13.30 -4.81
CA ASP A 168 -27.34 -13.43 -5.71
C ASP A 168 -28.28 -12.23 -5.61
N ASP A 169 -28.60 -11.79 -4.40
CA ASP A 169 -29.46 -10.61 -4.16
C ASP A 169 -28.81 -9.33 -4.69
N LEU A 170 -27.52 -9.15 -4.40
CA LEU A 170 -26.80 -7.97 -4.87
C LEU A 170 -26.65 -7.95 -6.39
N HIS A 171 -26.36 -9.10 -7.00
CA HIS A 171 -26.27 -9.23 -8.46
C HIS A 171 -27.60 -8.92 -9.15
N ALA A 172 -28.72 -9.45 -8.65
CA ALA A 172 -30.07 -9.15 -9.16
C ALA A 172 -30.36 -7.65 -9.07
N TYR A 173 -30.13 -7.04 -7.92
CA TYR A 173 -30.34 -5.60 -7.71
C TYR A 173 -29.51 -4.74 -8.66
N LEU A 174 -28.21 -5.02 -8.83
CA LEU A 174 -27.34 -4.28 -9.73
C LEU A 174 -27.77 -4.43 -11.21
N THR A 175 -28.22 -5.62 -11.58
CA THR A 175 -28.73 -5.90 -12.94
C THR A 175 -29.96 -5.04 -13.25
N ASP A 176 -30.92 -5.02 -12.33
CA ASP A 176 -32.16 -4.23 -12.50
C ASP A 176 -31.86 -2.72 -12.51
N LEU A 177 -30.96 -2.26 -11.64
CA LEU A 177 -30.55 -0.85 -11.61
C LEU A 177 -29.94 -0.41 -12.94
N MET A 178 -29.01 -1.19 -13.49
CA MET A 178 -28.36 -0.90 -14.77
C MET A 178 -29.32 -0.97 -15.97
N ALA A 179 -30.31 -1.84 -15.91
CA ALA A 179 -31.36 -1.91 -16.94
C ALA A 179 -32.24 -0.65 -16.91
N THR A 180 -32.60 -0.18 -15.73
CA THR A 180 -33.44 1.02 -15.56
C THR A 180 -32.69 2.29 -16.01
N GLU A 181 -31.41 2.43 -15.70
CA GLU A 181 -30.61 3.58 -16.17
C GLU A 181 -30.48 3.62 -17.70
N LYS A 182 -30.28 2.45 -18.35
CA LYS A 182 -30.22 2.39 -19.80
C LYS A 182 -31.57 2.75 -20.51
N ALA A 183 -32.68 2.47 -19.86
CA ALA A 183 -34.00 2.80 -20.40
C ALA A 183 -34.34 4.31 -20.24
N ALA A 184 -33.63 5.01 -19.34
CA ALA A 184 -33.82 6.45 -19.06
C ALA A 184 -32.95 7.37 -19.93
N GLN A 185 -32.04 6.83 -20.75
CA GLN A 185 -31.17 7.56 -21.70
C GLN A 185 -31.73 7.48 -23.12
#